data_ee6602958c6b5f478c2d4330c8b35a36
#
_entry.id   ee6602958c6b5f478c2d4330c8b35a36
#
_cell.length_a   1.000
_cell.length_b   1.000
_cell.length_c   1.000
_cell.angle_alpha   90.00
_cell.angle_beta   90.00
_cell.angle_gamma   90.00
#
_symmetry.space_group_name_H-M   'P 1'
#
loop_
_entity.id
_entity.type
_entity.pdbx_description
1 polymer ?
#
loop_
_entity_poly.entity_id
_entity_poly.type
_entity_poly.pdbx_seq_one_letter_code
_entity_poly.pdbx_strand_id
1 'polypeptide(L)' 'LVSLEEKLEKWRRLEEEAREIRRREADWKFIEGLPPKLRAALKYYVEAGDMYVASRIAGLTVEEFN' A
#
# COMPACT_ATOMS: atom_id res chain seq x y z
N LEU A 1 -31.41 7.64 2.26
CA LEU A 1 -30.59 6.73 1.45
C LEU A 1 -29.38 7.44 0.92
N VAL A 2 -28.21 6.86 1.14
CA VAL A 2 -26.95 7.41 0.63
C VAL A 2 -26.80 6.96 -0.83
N SER A 3 -26.56 7.92 -1.74
CA SER A 3 -26.38 7.60 -3.14
C SER A 3 -25.05 6.84 -3.36
N LEU A 4 -24.96 6.16 -4.50
CA LEU A 4 -23.72 5.46 -4.87
C LEU A 4 -22.56 6.45 -4.97
N GLU A 5 -22.79 7.63 -5.51
CA GLU A 5 -21.77 8.67 -5.63
C GLU A 5 -21.24 9.12 -4.27
N GLU A 6 -22.11 9.27 -3.28
CA GLU A 6 -21.70 9.62 -1.92
C GLU A 6 -20.89 8.51 -1.27
N LYS A 7 -21.27 7.25 -1.52
CA LYS A 7 -20.51 6.10 -1.02
C LYS A 7 -19.12 6.04 -1.64
N LEU A 8 -19.03 6.27 -2.95
CA LEU A 8 -17.74 6.27 -3.64
C LEU A 8 -16.85 7.40 -3.15
N GLU A 9 -17.42 8.57 -2.90
CA GLU A 9 -16.67 9.71 -2.36
C GLU A 9 -16.13 9.41 -0.97
N LYS A 10 -16.94 8.77 -0.13
CA LYS A 10 -16.51 8.37 1.21
C LYS A 10 -15.39 7.34 1.14
N TRP A 11 -15.51 6.35 0.24
CA TRP A 11 -14.47 5.34 0.02
C TRP A 11 -13.15 5.98 -0.41
N ARG A 12 -13.24 6.93 -1.32
CA ARG A 12 -12.06 7.64 -1.82
C ARG A 12 -11.33 8.37 -0.69
N ARG A 13 -12.08 9.05 0.18
CA ARG A 13 -11.48 9.76 1.31
C ARG A 13 -10.81 8.79 2.30
N LEU A 14 -11.46 7.67 2.59
CA LEU A 14 -10.90 6.66 3.48
C LEU A 14 -9.61 6.09 2.90
N GLU A 15 -9.59 5.86 1.59
CA GLU A 15 -8.40 5.35 0.90
C GLU A 15 -7.24 6.35 0.96
N GLU A 16 -7.53 7.64 0.76
CA GLU A 16 -6.51 8.67 0.86
C GLU A 16 -5.96 8.80 2.28
N GLU A 17 -6.81 8.73 3.28
CA GLU A 17 -6.37 8.75 4.68
C GLU A 17 -5.50 7.55 5.01
N ALA A 18 -5.89 6.36 4.56
CA ALA A 18 -5.10 5.15 4.78
C ALA A 18 -3.73 5.26 4.12
N ARG A 19 -3.68 5.81 2.91
CA ARG A 19 -2.41 6.02 2.19
C ARG A 19 -1.49 6.97 2.95
N GLU A 20 -2.03 8.07 3.47
CA GLU A 20 -1.24 9.02 4.23
C GLU A 20 -0.68 8.40 5.50
N ILE A 21 -1.48 7.57 6.18
CA ILE A 21 -1.02 6.86 7.37
C ILE A 21 0.12 5.91 7.01
N ARG A 22 -0.02 5.15 5.93
CA ARG A 22 1.03 4.25 5.47
C ARG A 22 2.32 5.01 5.15
N ARG A 23 2.21 6.15 4.45
CA ARG A 23 3.37 6.98 4.12
C ARG A 23 4.08 7.50 5.36
N ARG A 24 3.29 7.97 6.34
CA ARG A 24 3.83 8.57 7.55
C ARG A 24 4.52 7.53 8.44
N GLU A 25 3.94 6.33 8.53
CA GLU A 25 4.44 5.27 9.41
C GLU A 25 5.49 4.37 8.76
N ALA A 26 5.69 4.48 7.46
CA ALA A 26 6.67 3.67 6.76
C ALA A 26 8.09 4.03 7.20
N ASP A 27 8.92 3.00 7.38
CA ASP A 27 10.34 3.19 7.66
C ASP A 27 11.08 3.36 6.32
N TRP A 28 11.13 4.59 5.84
CA TRP A 28 11.70 4.89 4.53
C TRP A 28 13.20 4.57 4.46
N LYS A 29 13.91 4.75 5.57
CA LYS A 29 15.34 4.43 5.62
C LYS A 29 15.56 2.93 5.40
N PHE A 30 14.75 2.11 6.06
CA PHE A 30 14.79 0.66 5.88
C PHE A 30 14.44 0.27 4.45
N ILE A 31 13.38 0.86 3.90
CA ILE A 31 12.90 0.57 2.54
C ILE A 31 13.98 0.89 1.50
N GLU A 32 14.62 2.04 1.63
CA GLU A 32 15.66 2.46 0.68
C GLU A 32 16.90 1.56 0.73
N GLY A 33 17.14 0.87 1.84
CA GLY A 33 18.23 -0.07 1.97
C GLY A 33 17.97 -1.47 1.41
N LEU A 34 16.75 -1.74 0.94
CA LEU A 34 16.37 -3.05 0.45
C LEU A 34 16.81 -3.30 -0.99
N PRO A 35 16.95 -4.57 -1.41
CA PRO A 35 17.15 -4.90 -2.81
C PRO A 35 16.05 -4.33 -3.70
N PRO A 36 16.31 -4.07 -4.99
CA PRO A 36 15.35 -3.35 -5.85
C PRO A 36 13.93 -3.93 -5.89
N LYS A 37 13.78 -5.24 -5.95
CA LYS A 37 12.46 -5.86 -6.00
C LYS A 37 11.66 -5.63 -4.72
N LEU A 38 12.31 -5.80 -3.57
CA LEU A 38 11.67 -5.59 -2.28
C LEU A 38 11.36 -4.13 -2.05
N ARG A 39 12.28 -3.26 -2.44
CA ARG A 39 12.06 -1.83 -2.34
C ARG A 39 10.86 -1.38 -3.19
N ALA A 40 10.78 -1.83 -4.44
CA ALA A 40 9.66 -1.51 -5.32
C ALA A 40 8.34 -2.05 -4.76
N ALA A 41 8.35 -3.26 -4.22
CA ALA A 41 7.17 -3.88 -3.64
C ALA A 41 6.64 -3.10 -2.44
N LEU A 42 7.53 -2.69 -1.53
CA LEU A 42 7.13 -1.93 -0.36
C LEU A 42 6.66 -0.53 -0.70
N LYS A 43 7.32 0.13 -1.65
CA LYS A 43 6.85 1.44 -2.13
C LYS A 43 5.46 1.33 -2.76
N TYR A 44 5.23 0.29 -3.53
CA TYR A 44 3.90 0.03 -4.09
C TYR A 44 2.87 -0.20 -2.99
N TYR A 45 3.22 -1.01 -1.99
CA TYR A 45 2.30 -1.27 -0.88
C TYR A 45 1.92 0.01 -0.14
N VAL A 46 2.88 0.88 0.12
CA VAL A 46 2.60 2.16 0.79
C VAL A 46 1.59 2.98 -0.01
N GLU A 47 1.74 3.02 -1.33
CA GLU A 47 0.87 3.81 -2.19
C GLU A 47 -0.51 3.17 -2.41
N ALA A 48 -0.55 1.88 -2.66
CA ALA A 48 -1.77 1.18 -3.08
C ALA A 48 -2.46 0.41 -1.95
N GLY A 49 -1.72 -0.01 -0.94
CA GLY A 49 -2.27 -0.81 0.15
C GLY A 49 -2.64 -2.23 -0.26
N ASP A 50 -2.15 -2.68 -1.42
CA ASP A 50 -2.47 -4.01 -1.96
C ASP A 50 -1.31 -4.96 -1.72
N MET A 51 -1.40 -5.73 -0.66
CA MET A 51 -0.35 -6.67 -0.27
C MET A 51 -0.19 -7.82 -1.26
N TYR A 52 -1.27 -8.21 -1.92
CA TYR A 52 -1.22 -9.30 -2.89
C TYR A 52 -0.35 -8.93 -4.09
N VAL A 53 -0.60 -7.77 -4.68
CA VAL A 53 0.18 -7.29 -5.82
C VAL A 53 1.61 -6.98 -5.38
N ALA A 54 1.78 -6.37 -4.22
CA ALA A 54 3.11 -6.05 -3.70
C ALA A 54 3.95 -7.33 -3.52
N SER A 55 3.35 -8.39 -2.97
CA SER A 55 4.06 -9.66 -2.80
C SER A 55 4.49 -10.24 -4.16
N ARG A 56 3.68 -10.10 -5.18
CA ARG A 56 4.02 -10.56 -6.53
C ARG A 56 5.18 -9.75 -7.12
N ILE A 57 5.20 -8.45 -6.90
CA ILE A 57 6.33 -7.60 -7.32
C ILE A 57 7.62 -8.07 -6.67
N ALA A 58 7.55 -8.44 -5.39
CA ALA A 58 8.70 -8.95 -4.65
C ALA A 58 9.11 -10.37 -5.05
N GLY A 59 8.25 -11.08 -5.79
CA GLY A 59 8.48 -12.49 -6.12
C GLY A 59 8.24 -13.43 -4.95
N LEU A 60 7.40 -13.02 -4.00
CA LEU A 60 7.11 -13.78 -2.78
C LEU A 60 5.63 -14.10 -2.68
N THR A 61 5.27 -15.03 -1.81
CA THR A 61 3.87 -15.23 -1.44
C THR A 61 3.46 -14.11 -0.47
N VAL A 62 2.15 -13.93 -0.30
CA VAL A 62 1.64 -12.93 0.66
C VAL A 62 2.18 -13.22 2.06
N GLU A 63 2.23 -14.49 2.45
CA GLU A 63 2.73 -14.88 3.77
C GLU A 63 4.20 -14.55 3.96
N GLU A 64 5.03 -14.79 2.93
CA GLU A 64 6.45 -14.46 2.97
C GLU A 64 6.69 -12.96 3.00
N PHE A 65 5.86 -12.20 2.29
CA PHE A 65 6.01 -10.76 2.21
C PHE A 65 5.59 -10.06 3.50
N ASN A 66 4.64 -10.62 4.19
CA ASN A 66 4.06 -10.02 5.39
C ASN A 66 5.06 -10.00 6.62
#